data_7d45ab649d38bbac03ff2e08a6b9ed6f
#
_entry.id   7d45ab649d38bbac03ff2e08a6b9ed6f
#
_cell.length_a   1.000
_cell.length_b   1.000
_cell.length_c   1.000
_cell.angle_alpha   90.00
_cell.angle_beta   90.00
_cell.angle_gamma   90.00
#
_symmetry.space_group_name_H-M   'P 1'
#
loop_
_entity.id
_entity.type
_entity.pdbx_description
1 polymer ?
#
loop_
_entity_poly.entity_id
_entity_poly.type
_entity_poly.pdbx_seq_one_letter_code
_entity_poly.pdbx_strand_id
1 'polypeptide(L)'
;MEYETVKVSKENKVATIEINRPYLLNAFNTQLILDLQQATKFVKDDNDIRVVIISGSGRAFSSGADLTEEDSGWDGSKDALIRGFKPSFENIISMPKPFIASIKGPAAGI
;
A
#
# COMPACT_ATOMS: atom_id res chain seq x y z
N MET A 1 12.24 -7.03 0.01
CA MET A 1 11.17 -8.02 -0.10
C MET A 1 10.17 -7.58 -1.16
N GLU A 2 9.78 -8.49 -2.03
CA GLU A 2 8.85 -8.19 -3.11
C GLU A 2 7.57 -8.99 -2.96
N TYR A 3 6.45 -8.29 -3.11
CA TYR A 3 5.13 -8.87 -3.31
C TYR A 3 4.77 -8.71 -4.78
N GLU A 4 3.64 -9.22 -5.21
CA GLU A 4 3.26 -9.13 -6.63
C GLU A 4 3.08 -7.67 -7.08
N THR A 5 2.46 -6.84 -6.25
CA THR A 5 2.09 -5.46 -6.61
C THR A 5 2.75 -4.39 -5.73
N VAL A 6 3.62 -4.79 -4.82
CA VAL A 6 4.28 -3.88 -3.88
C VAL A 6 5.71 -4.33 -3.71
N LYS A 7 6.64 -3.36 -3.66
CA LYS A 7 8.03 -3.62 -3.32
C LYS A 7 8.35 -2.97 -1.99
N VAL A 8 9.02 -3.71 -1.12
CA VAL A 8 9.51 -3.17 0.15
C VAL A 8 11.03 -3.22 0.14
N SER A 9 11.65 -2.09 0.34
CA SER A 9 13.11 -1.99 0.46
C SER A 9 13.46 -1.32 1.78
N LYS A 10 14.67 -1.61 2.27
CA LYS A 10 15.16 -1.05 3.52
C LYS A 10 16.60 -0.60 3.33
N GLU A 11 16.89 0.64 3.74
CA GLU A 11 18.23 1.21 3.70
C GLU A 11 18.38 2.18 4.87
N ASN A 12 19.42 2.00 5.68
CA ASN A 12 19.73 2.88 6.82
C ASN A 12 18.52 3.10 7.74
N LYS A 13 17.82 2.03 8.08
CA LYS A 13 16.65 2.04 8.97
C LYS A 13 15.42 2.75 8.40
N VAL A 14 15.46 3.09 7.12
CA VAL A 14 14.32 3.65 6.38
C VAL A 14 13.76 2.58 5.46
N ALA A 15 12.49 2.26 5.59
CA ALA A 15 11.80 1.35 4.67
C ALA A 15 11.02 2.16 3.66
N THR A 16 11.00 1.70 2.43
CA THR A 16 10.15 2.24 1.39
C THR A 16 9.18 1.17 0.92
N ILE A 17 7.89 1.48 0.99
CA ILE A 17 6.84 0.67 0.39
C ILE A 17 6.49 1.33 -0.93
N GLU A 18 6.79 0.66 -2.04
CA GLU A 18 6.49 1.20 -3.37
C GLU A 18 5.33 0.43 -3.99
N ILE A 19 4.24 1.13 -4.28
CA ILE A 19 3.11 0.57 -5.03
C ILE A 19 3.58 0.38 -6.47
N ASN A 20 3.45 -0.83 -6.99
CA ASN A 20 4.07 -1.20 -8.26
C ASN A 20 3.07 -1.84 -9.23
N ARG A 21 2.11 -1.04 -9.68
CA ARG A 21 1.19 -1.35 -10.77
C ARG A 21 1.16 -0.18 -11.77
N PRO A 22 2.32 0.24 -12.28
CA PRO A 22 2.41 1.50 -13.05
C PRO A 22 1.57 1.51 -14.33
N TYR A 23 1.33 0.34 -14.95
CA TYR A 23 0.51 0.24 -16.15
C TYR A 23 -0.94 0.64 -15.92
N LEU A 24 -1.42 0.50 -14.70
CA LEU A 24 -2.78 0.83 -14.29
C LEU A 24 -2.79 2.02 -13.32
N LEU A 25 -1.75 2.86 -13.39
CA LEU A 25 -1.59 4.05 -12.56
C LEU A 25 -1.72 3.73 -11.07
N ASN A 26 -1.22 2.55 -10.68
CA ASN A 26 -1.23 2.06 -9.30
C ASN A 26 -2.65 1.97 -8.71
N ALA A 27 -3.62 1.61 -9.55
CA ALA A 27 -4.98 1.38 -9.08
C ALA A 27 -5.04 0.19 -8.11
N PHE A 28 -5.88 0.31 -7.09
CA PHE A 28 -6.01 -0.69 -6.04
C PHE A 28 -6.98 -1.79 -6.46
N ASN A 29 -6.43 -2.95 -6.82
CA ASN A 29 -7.20 -4.19 -6.96
C ASN A 29 -7.07 -5.02 -5.67
N THR A 30 -7.72 -6.16 -5.63
CA THR A 30 -7.67 -7.06 -4.46
C THR A 30 -6.25 -7.46 -4.09
N GLN A 31 -5.42 -7.80 -5.07
CA GLN A 31 -4.05 -8.23 -4.79
C GLN A 31 -3.22 -7.11 -4.16
N LEU A 32 -3.36 -5.87 -4.65
CA LEU A 32 -2.64 -4.75 -4.08
C LEU A 32 -3.09 -4.48 -2.64
N ILE A 33 -4.38 -4.58 -2.38
CA ILE A 33 -4.90 -4.42 -1.02
C ILE A 33 -4.29 -5.45 -0.08
N LEU A 34 -4.24 -6.72 -0.50
CA LEU A 34 -3.66 -7.79 0.31
C LEU A 34 -2.16 -7.63 0.49
N ASP A 35 -1.45 -7.25 -0.57
CA ASP A 35 -0.02 -7.00 -0.49
C ASP A 35 0.30 -5.86 0.48
N LEU A 36 -0.52 -4.81 0.46
CA LEU A 36 -0.32 -3.68 1.35
C LEU A 36 -0.55 -4.06 2.83
N GLN A 37 -1.50 -4.96 3.10
CA GLN A 37 -1.69 -5.49 4.45
C GLN A 37 -0.41 -6.16 4.94
N GLN A 38 0.20 -6.99 4.11
CA GLN A 38 1.43 -7.69 4.48
C GLN A 38 2.61 -6.74 4.59
N ALA A 39 2.75 -5.81 3.65
CA ALA A 39 3.85 -4.86 3.65
C ALA A 39 3.81 -3.94 4.87
N THR A 40 2.62 -3.42 5.21
CA THR A 40 2.49 -2.54 6.38
C THR A 40 2.74 -3.29 7.69
N LYS A 41 2.32 -4.54 7.76
CA LYS A 41 2.61 -5.37 8.93
C LYS A 41 4.11 -5.64 9.06
N PHE A 42 4.77 -5.96 7.95
CA PHE A 42 6.20 -6.22 7.94
C PHE A 42 7.00 -5.03 8.45
N VAL A 43 6.74 -3.83 7.93
CA VAL A 43 7.48 -2.64 8.35
C VAL A 43 7.14 -2.21 9.77
N LYS A 44 5.90 -2.49 10.22
CA LYS A 44 5.51 -2.21 11.60
C LYS A 44 6.27 -3.09 12.58
N ASP A 45 6.42 -4.38 12.26
CA ASP A 45 6.99 -5.37 13.17
C ASP A 45 8.52 -5.40 13.18
N ASP A 46 9.18 -4.82 12.18
CA ASP A 46 10.64 -4.80 12.11
C ASP A 46 11.21 -3.65 12.95
N ASN A 47 11.78 -4.00 14.10
CA ASN A 47 12.31 -3.01 15.03
C ASN A 47 13.54 -2.25 14.49
N ASP A 48 14.16 -2.75 13.43
CA ASP A 48 15.28 -2.07 12.80
C ASP A 48 14.83 -0.97 11.82
N ILE A 49 13.54 -0.93 11.50
CA ILE A 49 12.96 0.13 10.68
C ILE A 49 12.44 1.23 11.59
N ARG A 50 12.91 2.46 11.37
CA ARG A 50 12.53 3.61 12.16
C ARG A 50 11.61 4.61 11.46
N VAL A 51 11.65 4.61 10.13
CA VAL A 51 10.84 5.51 9.29
C VAL A 51 10.35 4.72 8.09
N VAL A 52 9.11 4.96 7.69
CA VAL A 52 8.52 4.31 6.51
C VAL A 52 8.09 5.37 5.52
N ILE A 53 8.46 5.18 4.26
CA ILE A 53 8.04 6.01 3.14
C ILE A 53 7.14 5.15 2.25
N ILE A 54 5.99 5.67 1.86
CA ILE A 54 5.17 5.03 0.83
C ILE A 54 5.19 5.88 -0.44
N SER A 55 5.41 5.23 -1.57
CA SER A 55 5.49 5.88 -2.87
C SER A 55 4.80 5.02 -3.94
N GLY A 56 4.64 5.58 -5.13
CA GLY A 56 4.12 4.84 -6.28
C GLY A 56 5.13 4.82 -7.40
N SER A 57 5.27 3.68 -8.08
CA SER A 57 6.12 3.60 -9.27
C SER A 57 5.44 4.27 -10.45
N GLY A 58 6.24 4.73 -11.41
CA GLY A 58 5.73 5.43 -12.57
C GLY A 58 5.28 6.85 -12.25
N ARG A 59 4.30 7.34 -12.99
CA ARG A 59 3.90 8.76 -12.96
C ARG A 59 2.80 9.11 -11.95
N ALA A 60 2.18 8.11 -11.32
CA ALA A 60 1.10 8.33 -10.36
C ALA A 60 1.45 7.73 -9.03
N PHE A 61 0.94 8.32 -7.94
CA PHE A 61 0.92 7.66 -6.65
C PHE A 61 -0.11 6.53 -6.69
N SER A 62 -1.37 6.88 -6.91
CA SER A 62 -2.45 5.92 -7.15
C SER A 62 -3.64 6.63 -7.78
N SER A 63 -4.33 5.96 -8.68
CA SER A 63 -5.58 6.46 -9.27
C SER A 63 -6.82 6.06 -8.47
N GLY A 64 -6.66 5.33 -7.36
CA GLY A 64 -7.76 4.89 -6.53
C GLY A 64 -8.17 3.45 -6.81
N ALA A 65 -9.43 3.11 -6.58
CA ALA A 65 -9.92 1.76 -6.78
C ALA A 65 -9.85 1.33 -8.24
N ASP A 66 -9.47 0.08 -8.48
CA ASP A 66 -9.46 -0.50 -9.82
C ASP A 66 -10.87 -0.85 -10.24
N LEU A 67 -11.44 -0.04 -11.13
CA LEU A 67 -12.81 -0.24 -11.62
C LEU A 67 -12.92 -1.33 -12.69
N THR A 68 -11.80 -1.89 -13.12
CA THR A 68 -11.78 -2.95 -14.13
C THR A 68 -11.74 -4.35 -13.53
N GLU A 69 -11.57 -4.46 -12.23
CA GLU A 69 -11.52 -5.76 -11.56
C GLU A 69 -12.92 -6.39 -11.52
N GLU A 70 -13.08 -7.54 -12.18
CA GLU A 70 -14.38 -8.21 -12.27
C GLU A 70 -14.66 -9.14 -11.10
N ASP A 71 -13.68 -9.93 -10.71
CA ASP A 71 -13.84 -10.91 -9.63
C ASP A 71 -13.06 -10.47 -8.41
N SER A 72 -13.56 -9.43 -7.74
CA SER A 72 -12.90 -8.97 -6.51
C SER A 72 -13.13 -9.98 -5.37
N GLY A 73 -12.22 -9.99 -4.43
CA GLY A 73 -12.34 -10.85 -3.24
C GLY A 73 -13.32 -10.31 -2.18
N TRP A 74 -14.07 -9.26 -2.50
CA TRP A 74 -14.89 -8.54 -1.52
C TRP A 74 -16.38 -8.55 -1.87
N ASP A 75 -17.21 -8.58 -0.84
CA ASP A 75 -18.65 -8.46 -0.96
C ASP A 75 -19.06 -6.99 -0.92
N GLY A 76 -18.74 -6.25 -1.98
CA GLY A 76 -19.07 -4.85 -2.09
C GLY A 76 -18.08 -3.93 -1.40
N SER A 77 -18.38 -2.63 -1.44
CA SER A 77 -17.48 -1.57 -0.96
C SER A 77 -17.25 -1.62 0.54
N LYS A 78 -18.28 -1.91 1.31
CA LYS A 78 -18.16 -1.98 2.77
C LYS A 78 -17.21 -3.09 3.18
N ASP A 79 -17.34 -4.25 2.57
CA ASP A 79 -16.47 -5.39 2.85
C ASP A 79 -15.02 -5.09 2.46
N ALA A 80 -14.82 -4.45 1.29
CA ALA A 80 -13.50 -4.04 0.85
C ALA A 80 -12.85 -3.07 1.85
N LEU A 81 -13.61 -2.15 2.41
CA LEU A 81 -13.10 -1.22 3.41
C LEU A 81 -12.73 -1.93 4.72
N ILE A 82 -13.61 -2.77 5.24
CA ILE A 82 -13.44 -3.39 6.56
C ILE A 82 -12.39 -4.49 6.55
N ARG A 83 -12.46 -5.43 5.58
CA ARG A 83 -11.53 -6.55 5.51
C ARG A 83 -10.29 -6.26 4.66
N GLY A 84 -10.39 -5.28 3.75
CA GLY A 84 -9.33 -4.95 2.82
C GLY A 84 -8.43 -3.81 3.30
N PHE A 85 -8.94 -2.60 3.27
CA PHE A 85 -8.14 -1.41 3.55
C PHE A 85 -7.89 -1.18 5.04
N LYS A 86 -8.88 -1.44 5.89
CA LYS A 86 -8.78 -1.15 7.32
C LYS A 86 -7.57 -1.81 7.99
N PRO A 87 -7.24 -3.08 7.74
CA PRO A 87 -6.06 -3.68 8.37
C PRO A 87 -4.77 -2.93 8.08
N SER A 88 -4.58 -2.43 6.84
CA SER A 88 -3.41 -1.64 6.48
C SER A 88 -3.40 -0.30 7.21
N PHE A 89 -4.54 0.36 7.28
CA PHE A 89 -4.65 1.65 7.98
C PHE A 89 -4.41 1.49 9.47
N GLU A 90 -4.90 0.42 10.07
CA GLU A 90 -4.64 0.13 11.47
C GLU A 90 -3.15 -0.13 11.72
N ASN A 91 -2.48 -0.83 10.81
CA ASN A 91 -1.04 -1.02 10.90
C ASN A 91 -0.30 0.32 10.86
N ILE A 92 -0.70 1.21 9.95
CA ILE A 92 -0.07 2.52 9.80
C ILE A 92 -0.29 3.38 11.06
N ILE A 93 -1.53 3.45 11.54
CA ILE A 93 -1.89 4.30 12.68
C ILE A 93 -1.23 3.80 13.97
N SER A 94 -1.15 2.49 14.14
CA SER A 94 -0.64 1.90 15.38
C SER A 94 0.88 1.78 15.43
N MET A 95 1.59 1.95 14.29
CA MET A 95 3.04 1.82 14.32
C MET A 95 3.68 3.07 14.92
N PRO A 96 4.58 2.90 15.88
CA PRO A 96 5.24 4.04 16.54
C PRO A 96 6.42 4.55 15.69
N LYS A 97 6.14 4.84 14.42
CA LYS A 97 7.16 5.28 13.45
C LYS A 97 6.53 6.32 12.54
N PRO A 98 7.28 7.35 12.11
CA PRO A 98 6.79 8.24 11.05
C PRO A 98 6.47 7.46 9.78
N PHE A 99 5.33 7.75 9.19
CA PHE A 99 4.89 7.15 7.94
C PHE A 99 4.63 8.29 6.96
N ILE A 100 5.47 8.39 5.93
CA ILE A 100 5.53 9.55 5.05
C ILE A 100 5.10 9.14 3.65
N ALA A 101 4.14 9.85 3.08
CA ALA A 101 3.74 9.65 1.69
C ALA A 101 4.58 10.53 0.77
N SER A 102 5.29 9.91 -0.17
CA SER A 102 6.05 10.61 -1.20
C SER A 102 5.23 10.61 -2.48
N ILE A 103 4.54 11.71 -2.74
CA ILE A 103 3.56 11.81 -3.82
C ILE A 103 4.11 12.66 -4.94
N LYS A 104 4.39 12.04 -6.09
CA LYS A 104 4.96 12.74 -7.25
C LYS A 104 3.99 12.91 -8.41
N GLY A 105 2.75 12.53 -8.24
CA GLY A 105 1.76 12.58 -9.30
C GLY A 105 0.35 12.42 -8.75
N PRO A 106 -0.64 12.07 -9.58
CA PRO A 106 -2.01 11.93 -9.11
C PRO A 106 -2.14 10.98 -7.93
N ALA A 107 -2.92 11.40 -6.93
CA ALA A 107 -3.27 10.60 -5.77
C ALA A 107 -4.76 10.78 -5.52
N ALA A 108 -5.55 9.76 -5.85
CA ALA A 108 -7.00 9.83 -5.80
C ALA A 108 -7.58 8.62 -5.07
N GLY A 109 -8.82 8.74 -4.60
CA GLY A 109 -9.53 7.68 -3.92
C GLY A 109 -9.22 7.65 -2.43
N ILE A 110 -8.99 6.45 -1.94
CA ILE A 110 -8.80 6.21 -0.51
C ILE A 110 -7.46 6.69 0.00
#